data_7205392344602ae17c844eb629867941
#
_entry.id   7205392344602ae17c844eb629867941
#
_cell.length_a   1.000
_cell.length_b   1.000
_cell.length_c   1.000
_cell.angle_alpha   90.00
_cell.angle_beta   90.00
_cell.angle_gamma   90.00
#
_symmetry.space_group_name_H-M   'P 1'
#
loop_
_entity.id
_entity.type
_entity.pdbx_description
1 polymer ?
#
loop_
_entity_poly.entity_id
_entity_poly.type
_entity_poly.pdbx_seq_one_letter_code
_entity_poly.pdbx_strand_id
1 'polypeptide(L)'
;MANYWSEFLLVALAHFVAVASPGPDFAMVLRQSVTFGRRPAIWTSLGIGTGIFLHVAYSLLGIGLLVRSSVLAFNILKWLGAVYLAWIGSKALRARPFTDGSAAPGTAAAERPAGPDRRAAFVTGFLTNALNPKATLFFVALFSVVINPRTPVLIQGVYGVWMAVVTMGWFTLLSLFFSHDRVRAAFLRSGHWFERVMGVILLGLGVRLALATAR
;
A
#
# COMPACT_ATOMS: atom_id res chain seq x y z
N MET A 1 23.04 -16.39 -15.92
CA MET A 1 21.71 -16.49 -15.25
C MET A 1 21.31 -15.10 -14.79
N ALA A 2 20.17 -14.59 -15.23
CA ALA A 2 19.70 -13.28 -14.76
C ALA A 2 19.46 -13.39 -13.24
N ASN A 3 20.08 -12.51 -12.47
CA ASN A 3 19.92 -12.52 -11.03
C ASN A 3 18.65 -11.73 -10.66
N TYR A 4 17.51 -12.40 -10.62
CA TYR A 4 16.22 -11.81 -10.22
C TYR A 4 16.16 -11.45 -8.74
N TRP A 5 17.15 -11.86 -7.94
CA TRP A 5 17.16 -11.65 -6.49
C TRP A 5 17.31 -10.17 -6.12
N SER A 6 18.20 -9.46 -6.80
CA SER A 6 18.38 -8.01 -6.55
C SER A 6 17.15 -7.19 -6.95
N GLU A 7 16.49 -7.57 -8.05
CA GLU A 7 15.24 -6.96 -8.49
C GLU A 7 14.12 -7.25 -7.46
N PHE A 8 14.01 -8.50 -7.03
CA PHE A 8 13.03 -8.90 -6.00
C PHE A 8 13.23 -8.11 -4.71
N LEU A 9 14.45 -7.98 -4.19
CA LEU A 9 14.71 -7.22 -2.96
C LEU A 9 14.31 -5.75 -3.10
N LEU A 10 14.52 -5.16 -4.25
CA LEU A 10 14.10 -3.79 -4.52
C LEU A 10 12.58 -3.67 -4.58
N VAL A 11 11.90 -4.59 -5.27
CA VAL A 11 10.45 -4.68 -5.31
C VAL A 11 9.89 -4.88 -3.91
N ALA A 12 10.48 -5.77 -3.12
CA ALA A 12 10.07 -6.08 -1.76
C ALA A 12 10.18 -4.85 -0.84
N LEU A 13 11.32 -4.16 -0.89
CA LEU A 13 11.54 -2.95 -0.11
C LEU A 13 10.56 -1.83 -0.50
N ALA A 14 10.46 -1.53 -1.79
CA ALA A 14 9.56 -0.49 -2.29
C ALA A 14 8.11 -0.77 -1.92
N HIS A 15 7.66 -2.02 -2.09
CA HIS A 15 6.31 -2.44 -1.75
C HIS A 15 6.05 -2.35 -0.24
N PHE A 16 6.96 -2.86 0.59
CA PHE A 16 6.79 -2.81 2.04
C PHE A 16 6.66 -1.36 2.55
N VAL A 17 7.51 -0.46 2.06
CA VAL A 17 7.44 0.97 2.40
C VAL A 17 6.10 1.58 1.96
N ALA A 18 5.64 1.24 0.75
CA ALA A 18 4.36 1.74 0.25
C ALA A 18 3.16 1.22 1.06
N VAL A 19 3.16 -0.06 1.43
CA VAL A 19 2.08 -0.68 2.23
C VAL A 19 2.09 -0.17 3.66
N ALA A 20 3.27 -0.04 4.26
CA ALA A 20 3.42 0.46 5.63
C ALA A 20 3.07 1.95 5.75
N SER A 21 3.26 2.73 4.69
CA SER A 21 2.91 4.15 4.67
C SER A 21 1.41 4.36 4.79
N PRO A 22 0.95 5.17 5.76
CA PRO A 22 -0.47 5.45 5.95
C PRO A 22 -1.17 5.97 4.69
N GLY A 23 -2.39 5.48 4.49
CA GLY A 23 -3.21 5.79 3.32
C GLY A 23 -4.63 5.22 3.48
N PRO A 24 -5.43 5.19 2.40
CA PRO A 24 -6.81 4.70 2.46
C PRO A 24 -6.95 3.29 3.05
N ASP A 25 -6.08 2.35 2.65
CA ASP A 25 -6.10 0.97 3.14
C ASP A 25 -5.82 0.91 4.65
N PHE A 26 -4.79 1.64 5.11
CA PHE A 26 -4.44 1.74 6.51
C PHE A 26 -5.58 2.35 7.33
N ALA A 27 -6.15 3.47 6.86
CA ALA A 27 -7.28 4.15 7.53
C ALA A 27 -8.51 3.24 7.63
N MET A 28 -8.79 2.45 6.58
CA MET A 28 -9.90 1.50 6.58
C MET A 28 -9.69 0.39 7.62
N VAL A 29 -8.51 -0.22 7.66
CA VAL A 29 -8.19 -1.27 8.64
C VAL A 29 -8.24 -0.73 10.06
N LEU A 30 -7.67 0.45 10.30
CA LEU A 30 -7.74 1.12 11.60
C LEU A 30 -9.19 1.35 12.03
N ARG A 31 -10.02 1.93 11.15
CA ARG A 31 -11.45 2.14 11.40
C ARG A 31 -12.17 0.85 11.74
N GLN A 32 -12.00 -0.21 10.94
CA GLN A 32 -12.65 -1.50 11.15
C GLN A 32 -12.22 -2.12 12.49
N SER A 33 -10.92 -2.06 12.82
CA SER A 33 -10.38 -2.60 14.07
C SER A 33 -10.94 -1.87 15.29
N VAL A 34 -11.04 -0.54 15.21
CA VAL A 34 -11.51 0.31 16.31
C VAL A 34 -13.00 0.18 16.51
N THR A 35 -13.78 0.29 15.42
CA THR A 35 -15.26 0.34 15.50
C THR A 35 -15.87 -1.03 15.73
N PHE A 36 -15.42 -2.05 14.98
CA PHE A 36 -16.08 -3.36 14.95
C PHE A 36 -15.20 -4.49 15.52
N GLY A 37 -13.93 -4.20 15.81
CA GLY A 37 -12.99 -5.15 16.37
C GLY A 37 -12.26 -5.99 15.32
N ARG A 38 -11.47 -6.96 15.82
CA ARG A 38 -10.49 -7.70 15.01
C ARG A 38 -11.07 -8.52 13.85
N ARG A 39 -12.25 -9.15 14.05
CA ARG A 39 -12.80 -10.07 13.03
C ARG A 39 -13.15 -9.36 11.71
N PRO A 40 -13.98 -8.30 11.68
CA PRO A 40 -14.21 -7.54 10.44
C PRO A 40 -12.93 -6.95 9.85
N ALA A 41 -12.01 -6.44 10.69
CA ALA A 41 -10.76 -5.87 10.25
C ALA A 41 -9.85 -6.90 9.53
N ILE A 42 -9.77 -8.15 10.00
CA ILE A 42 -9.05 -9.22 9.33
C ILE A 42 -9.65 -9.51 7.95
N TRP A 43 -10.98 -9.62 7.83
CA TRP A 43 -11.62 -9.83 6.53
C TRP A 43 -11.40 -8.66 5.58
N THR A 44 -11.42 -7.43 6.09
CA THR A 44 -11.04 -6.24 5.33
C THR A 44 -9.58 -6.31 4.85
N SER A 45 -8.65 -6.75 5.70
CA SER A 45 -7.24 -6.93 5.36
C SER A 45 -7.04 -7.97 4.25
N LEU A 46 -7.78 -9.08 4.29
CA LEU A 46 -7.77 -10.09 3.23
C LEU A 46 -8.31 -9.53 1.92
N GLY A 47 -9.38 -8.72 1.98
CA GLY A 47 -9.93 -8.03 0.82
C GLY A 47 -8.91 -7.07 0.19
N ILE A 48 -8.23 -6.24 1.01
CA ILE A 48 -7.18 -5.33 0.56
C ILE A 48 -6.07 -6.09 -0.17
N GLY A 49 -5.53 -7.15 0.43
CA GLY A 49 -4.48 -7.94 -0.20
C GLY A 49 -4.94 -8.63 -1.49
N THR A 50 -6.21 -9.04 -1.57
CA THR A 50 -6.78 -9.57 -2.82
C THR A 50 -6.89 -8.50 -3.91
N GLY A 51 -7.14 -7.24 -3.54
CA GLY A 51 -7.13 -6.09 -4.46
C GLY A 51 -5.79 -5.90 -5.17
N ILE A 52 -4.67 -6.30 -4.54
CA ILE A 52 -3.33 -6.26 -5.15
C ILE A 52 -3.28 -7.03 -6.47
N PHE A 53 -3.98 -8.16 -6.58
CA PHE A 53 -4.00 -8.94 -7.83
C PHE A 53 -4.60 -8.18 -9.00
N LEU A 54 -5.57 -7.28 -8.76
CA LEU A 54 -6.10 -6.41 -9.80
C LEU A 54 -5.02 -5.45 -10.32
N HIS A 55 -4.26 -4.84 -9.40
CA HIS A 55 -3.15 -3.94 -9.75
C HIS A 55 -2.05 -4.67 -10.51
N VAL A 56 -1.69 -5.87 -10.08
CA VAL A 56 -0.70 -6.72 -10.77
C VAL A 56 -1.23 -7.12 -12.15
N ALA A 57 -2.48 -7.54 -12.26
CA ALA A 57 -3.06 -7.99 -13.53
C ALA A 57 -3.03 -6.90 -14.60
N TYR A 58 -3.52 -5.69 -14.31
CA TYR A 58 -3.48 -4.63 -15.32
C TYR A 58 -2.05 -4.13 -15.59
N SER A 59 -1.16 -4.21 -14.60
CA SER A 59 0.25 -3.85 -14.78
C SER A 59 0.94 -4.82 -15.73
N LEU A 60 0.71 -6.12 -15.59
CA LEU A 60 1.23 -7.14 -16.50
C LEU A 60 0.64 -7.02 -17.92
N LEU A 61 -0.66 -6.77 -18.02
CA LEU A 61 -1.38 -6.72 -19.31
C LEU A 61 -1.18 -5.38 -20.03
N GLY A 62 -1.14 -4.27 -19.32
CA GLY A 62 -1.16 -2.93 -19.90
C GLY A 62 0.20 -2.26 -19.99
N ILE A 63 0.93 -2.20 -18.88
CA ILE A 63 2.16 -1.41 -18.79
C ILE A 63 3.32 -2.07 -19.54
N GLY A 64 3.43 -3.39 -19.50
CA GLY A 64 4.45 -4.12 -20.25
C GLY A 64 4.38 -3.87 -21.78
N LEU A 65 3.17 -3.70 -22.31
CA LEU A 65 2.93 -3.37 -23.71
C LEU A 65 3.25 -1.90 -24.02
N LEU A 66 2.80 -0.97 -23.17
CA LEU A 66 3.03 0.47 -23.35
C LEU A 66 4.51 0.84 -23.27
N VAL A 67 5.25 0.28 -22.32
CA VAL A 67 6.69 0.57 -22.15
C VAL A 67 7.52 -0.03 -23.27
N ARG A 68 7.13 -1.18 -23.80
CA ARG A 68 7.81 -1.80 -24.96
C ARG A 68 7.57 -1.05 -26.27
N SER A 69 6.48 -0.30 -26.38
CA SER A 69 6.07 0.36 -27.63
C SER A 69 6.47 1.83 -27.72
N SER A 70 6.79 2.50 -26.60
CA SER A 70 7.02 3.95 -26.63
C SER A 70 7.90 4.47 -25.48
N VAL A 71 9.07 5.04 -25.85
CA VAL A 71 9.95 5.77 -24.91
C VAL A 71 9.20 6.97 -24.30
N LEU A 72 8.30 7.58 -25.06
CA LEU A 72 7.47 8.68 -24.55
C LEU A 72 6.53 8.19 -23.44
N ALA A 73 5.82 7.06 -23.65
CA ALA A 73 4.94 6.48 -22.63
C ALA A 73 5.72 6.13 -21.35
N PHE A 74 6.91 5.54 -21.48
CA PHE A 74 7.78 5.28 -20.34
C PHE A 74 8.11 6.58 -19.59
N ASN A 75 8.52 7.63 -20.27
CA ASN A 75 8.87 8.90 -19.63
C ASN A 75 7.67 9.55 -18.94
N ILE A 76 6.50 9.52 -19.55
CA ILE A 76 5.26 10.04 -18.92
C ILE A 76 4.98 9.29 -17.63
N LEU A 77 4.95 7.95 -17.67
CA LEU A 77 4.67 7.12 -16.48
C LEU A 77 5.72 7.31 -15.38
N LYS A 78 6.99 7.38 -15.77
CA LYS A 78 8.11 7.66 -14.86
C LYS A 78 7.90 8.98 -14.11
N TRP A 79 7.62 10.05 -14.81
CA TRP A 79 7.45 11.36 -14.20
C TRP A 79 6.16 11.44 -13.37
N LEU A 80 5.05 10.84 -13.82
CA LEU A 80 3.83 10.74 -13.03
C LEU A 80 4.08 9.99 -11.72
N GLY A 81 4.79 8.87 -11.78
CA GLY A 81 5.15 8.08 -10.59
C GLY A 81 6.08 8.85 -9.65
N ALA A 82 7.11 9.51 -10.17
CA ALA A 82 8.07 10.28 -9.38
C ALA A 82 7.39 11.47 -8.67
N VAL A 83 6.59 12.25 -9.40
CA VAL A 83 5.82 13.39 -8.84
C VAL A 83 4.84 12.90 -7.78
N TYR A 84 4.18 11.77 -8.05
CA TYR A 84 3.23 11.19 -7.09
C TYR A 84 3.91 10.71 -5.80
N LEU A 85 5.04 10.00 -5.90
CA LEU A 85 5.82 9.59 -4.73
C LEU A 85 6.35 10.81 -3.96
N ALA A 86 6.79 11.85 -4.66
CA ALA A 86 7.21 13.11 -4.05
C ALA A 86 6.05 13.80 -3.31
N TRP A 87 4.85 13.81 -3.91
CA TRP A 87 3.65 14.39 -3.30
C TRP A 87 3.24 13.64 -2.03
N ILE A 88 3.12 12.29 -2.09
CA ILE A 88 2.78 11.48 -0.91
C ILE A 88 3.87 11.58 0.16
N GLY A 89 5.14 11.50 -0.23
CA GLY A 89 6.27 11.64 0.69
C GLY A 89 6.25 12.99 1.41
N SER A 90 6.02 14.08 0.68
CA SER A 90 5.90 15.43 1.24
C SER A 90 4.71 15.56 2.20
N LYS A 91 3.57 14.93 1.86
CA LYS A 91 2.40 14.89 2.73
C LYS A 91 2.68 14.11 4.01
N ALA A 92 3.36 12.97 3.92
CA ALA A 92 3.74 12.16 5.06
C ALA A 92 4.74 12.89 5.99
N LEU A 93 5.68 13.67 5.44
CA LEU A 93 6.60 14.51 6.25
C LEU A 93 5.86 15.56 7.08
N ARG A 94 4.71 16.05 6.60
CA ARG A 94 3.88 17.05 7.29
C ARG A 94 2.85 16.41 8.23
N ALA A 95 2.91 15.08 8.44
CA ALA A 95 1.99 14.39 9.34
C ALA A 95 2.03 15.00 10.75
N ARG A 96 0.84 15.19 11.31
CA ARG A 96 0.62 15.68 12.68
C ARG A 96 0.13 14.53 13.55
N PRO A 97 0.27 14.62 14.88
CA PRO A 97 -0.37 13.66 15.78
C PRO A 97 -1.85 13.52 15.44
N PHE A 98 -2.35 12.29 15.47
CA PHE A 98 -3.78 12.05 15.31
C PHE A 98 -4.48 12.67 16.52
N THR A 99 -5.16 13.81 16.33
CA THR A 99 -6.03 14.40 17.34
C THR A 99 -7.33 13.61 17.40
N ASP A 100 -7.90 13.46 18.59
CA ASP A 100 -9.09 12.63 18.87
C ASP A 100 -10.36 12.93 18.05
N GLY A 101 -10.32 13.94 17.16
CA GLY A 101 -11.46 14.35 16.33
C GLY A 101 -11.73 13.52 15.08
N SER A 102 -10.83 12.65 14.64
CA SER A 102 -11.02 11.80 13.45
C SER A 102 -11.19 10.31 13.75
N ALA A 103 -10.88 9.88 14.96
CA ALA A 103 -11.28 8.60 15.50
C ALA A 103 -12.23 8.90 16.66
N ALA A 104 -13.54 8.70 16.47
CA ALA A 104 -14.49 8.83 17.55
C ALA A 104 -13.94 8.05 18.78
N PRO A 105 -13.78 8.68 19.96
CA PRO A 105 -13.32 7.98 21.14
C PRO A 105 -14.38 6.93 21.45
N GLY A 106 -14.04 5.67 21.26
CA GLY A 106 -14.82 4.60 21.84
C GLY A 106 -14.75 4.81 23.36
N THR A 107 -15.80 5.38 23.92
CA THR A 107 -16.06 5.32 25.35
C THR A 107 -15.83 3.88 25.80
N ALA A 108 -14.95 3.72 26.78
CA ALA A 108 -14.74 2.43 27.41
C ALA A 108 -16.11 1.83 27.78
N ALA A 109 -16.31 0.54 27.44
CA ALA A 109 -17.46 -0.28 27.81
C ALA A 109 -18.81 -0.07 27.06
N ALA A 110 -18.93 0.76 26.03
CA ALA A 110 -20.07 0.66 25.14
C ALA A 110 -19.94 -0.61 24.28
N GLU A 111 -20.98 -1.44 24.22
CA GLU A 111 -21.05 -2.59 23.31
C GLU A 111 -20.70 -2.15 21.90
N ARG A 112 -19.69 -2.78 21.31
CA ARG A 112 -19.31 -2.47 19.93
C ARG A 112 -20.50 -2.73 19.03
N PRO A 113 -20.87 -1.81 18.12
CA PRO A 113 -21.97 -2.05 17.21
C PRO A 113 -21.71 -3.34 16.42
N ALA A 114 -22.79 -4.04 16.05
CA ALA A 114 -22.70 -5.23 15.23
C ALA A 114 -21.91 -4.89 13.95
N GLY A 115 -20.78 -5.55 13.77
CA GLY A 115 -19.90 -5.31 12.63
C GLY A 115 -20.47 -5.89 11.34
N PRO A 116 -19.96 -5.46 10.18
CA PRO A 116 -20.32 -6.06 8.89
C PRO A 116 -20.00 -7.55 8.91
N ASP A 117 -20.77 -8.32 8.16
CA ASP A 117 -20.50 -9.73 7.95
C ASP A 117 -19.14 -9.91 7.22
N ARG A 118 -18.67 -11.16 7.15
CA ARG A 118 -17.36 -11.49 6.56
C ARG A 118 -17.25 -11.03 5.11
N ARG A 119 -18.32 -11.22 4.32
CA ARG A 119 -18.37 -10.87 2.90
C ARG A 119 -18.35 -9.36 2.73
N ALA A 120 -19.17 -8.62 3.45
CA ALA A 120 -19.23 -7.17 3.40
C ALA A 120 -17.87 -6.54 3.82
N ALA A 121 -17.25 -7.07 4.88
CA ALA A 121 -15.92 -6.63 5.32
C ALA A 121 -14.84 -6.89 4.25
N PHE A 122 -14.84 -8.07 3.65
CA PHE A 122 -13.91 -8.43 2.57
C PHE A 122 -14.10 -7.52 1.35
N VAL A 123 -15.34 -7.35 0.87
CA VAL A 123 -15.66 -6.50 -0.27
C VAL A 123 -15.27 -5.04 0.01
N THR A 124 -15.51 -4.56 1.22
CA THR A 124 -15.07 -3.22 1.63
C THR A 124 -13.56 -3.08 1.48
N GLY A 125 -12.78 -4.03 1.97
CA GLY A 125 -11.32 -4.01 1.83
C GLY A 125 -10.87 -4.09 0.37
N PHE A 126 -11.44 -5.02 -0.39
CA PHE A 126 -11.15 -5.18 -1.82
C PHE A 126 -11.39 -3.89 -2.61
N LEU A 127 -12.57 -3.28 -2.46
CA LEU A 127 -12.91 -2.04 -3.16
C LEU A 127 -12.05 -0.86 -2.68
N THR A 128 -11.74 -0.79 -1.37
CA THR A 128 -10.84 0.24 -0.84
C THR A 128 -9.49 0.20 -1.54
N ASN A 129 -8.88 -0.98 -1.70
CA ASN A 129 -7.60 -1.13 -2.39
C ASN A 129 -7.73 -0.98 -3.90
N ALA A 130 -8.69 -1.66 -4.54
CA ALA A 130 -8.90 -1.64 -5.98
C ALA A 130 -9.13 -0.22 -6.54
N LEU A 131 -9.79 0.65 -5.76
CA LEU A 131 -10.06 2.05 -6.10
C LEU A 131 -9.04 3.02 -5.48
N ASN A 132 -8.00 2.51 -4.82
CA ASN A 132 -7.01 3.33 -4.13
C ASN A 132 -6.03 3.95 -5.13
N PRO A 133 -6.05 5.28 -5.36
CA PRO A 133 -5.16 5.92 -6.30
C PRO A 133 -3.68 5.79 -5.89
N LYS A 134 -3.40 5.68 -4.58
CA LYS A 134 -2.05 5.44 -4.07
C LYS A 134 -1.53 4.08 -4.55
N ALA A 135 -2.34 3.02 -4.43
CA ALA A 135 -1.97 1.69 -4.91
C ALA A 135 -1.83 1.68 -6.43
N THR A 136 -2.80 2.24 -7.16
CA THR A 136 -2.76 2.31 -8.63
C THR A 136 -1.46 2.93 -9.13
N LEU A 137 -1.12 4.13 -8.67
CA LEU A 137 0.06 4.84 -9.15
C LEU A 137 1.37 4.18 -8.68
N PHE A 138 1.37 3.59 -7.48
CA PHE A 138 2.50 2.80 -7.00
C PHE A 138 2.77 1.59 -7.92
N PHE A 139 1.76 0.80 -8.26
CA PHE A 139 1.92 -0.38 -9.11
C PHE A 139 2.32 0.01 -10.54
N VAL A 140 1.73 1.08 -11.08
CA VAL A 140 2.14 1.63 -12.38
C VAL A 140 3.62 1.99 -12.37
N ALA A 141 4.09 2.73 -11.36
CA ALA A 141 5.50 3.12 -11.23
C ALA A 141 6.42 1.90 -11.03
N LEU A 142 6.03 0.95 -10.16
CA LEU A 142 6.81 -0.25 -9.86
C LEU A 142 7.05 -1.10 -11.11
N PHE A 143 6.00 -1.40 -11.85
CA PHE A 143 6.08 -2.25 -13.05
C PHE A 143 6.69 -1.54 -14.26
N SER A 144 6.62 -0.20 -14.32
CA SER A 144 7.21 0.56 -15.44
C SER A 144 8.71 0.78 -15.27
N VAL A 145 9.21 0.88 -14.03
CA VAL A 145 10.54 1.43 -13.77
C VAL A 145 11.43 0.51 -12.93
N VAL A 146 10.86 -0.19 -11.96
CA VAL A 146 11.63 -1.05 -11.04
C VAL A 146 11.79 -2.45 -11.63
N ILE A 147 10.72 -3.02 -12.16
CA ILE A 147 10.73 -4.36 -12.74
C ILE A 147 11.26 -4.27 -14.18
N ASN A 148 12.28 -5.08 -14.46
CA ASN A 148 12.85 -5.11 -15.81
C ASN A 148 11.82 -5.67 -16.81
N PRO A 149 11.57 -5.02 -17.95
CA PRO A 149 10.66 -5.53 -18.98
C PRO A 149 11.02 -6.91 -19.54
N ARG A 150 12.30 -7.33 -19.40
CA ARG A 150 12.79 -8.64 -19.81
C ARG A 150 12.57 -9.73 -18.75
N THR A 151 12.17 -9.37 -17.54
CA THR A 151 11.83 -10.34 -16.49
C THR A 151 10.61 -11.16 -16.94
N PRO A 152 10.70 -12.50 -16.94
CA PRO A 152 9.59 -13.35 -17.36
C PRO A 152 8.31 -13.05 -16.60
N VAL A 153 7.17 -13.08 -17.30
CA VAL A 153 5.84 -12.78 -16.70
C VAL A 153 5.55 -13.67 -15.49
N LEU A 154 6.00 -14.93 -15.52
CA LEU A 154 5.86 -15.84 -14.39
C LEU A 154 6.57 -15.31 -13.13
N ILE A 155 7.80 -14.80 -13.28
CA ILE A 155 8.57 -14.22 -12.16
C ILE A 155 7.88 -12.94 -11.65
N GLN A 156 7.40 -12.09 -12.55
CA GLN A 156 6.60 -10.91 -12.18
C GLN A 156 5.32 -11.32 -11.45
N GLY A 157 4.67 -12.40 -11.85
CA GLY A 157 3.52 -12.99 -11.15
C GLY A 157 3.86 -13.46 -9.73
N VAL A 158 5.04 -14.09 -9.55
CA VAL A 158 5.54 -14.48 -8.22
C VAL A 158 5.74 -13.25 -7.33
N TYR A 159 6.28 -12.14 -7.87
CA TYR A 159 6.36 -10.89 -7.13
C TYR A 159 4.96 -10.38 -6.73
N GLY A 160 3.97 -10.49 -7.63
CA GLY A 160 2.58 -10.14 -7.35
C GLY A 160 1.97 -10.94 -6.21
N VAL A 161 2.15 -12.25 -6.22
CA VAL A 161 1.69 -13.15 -5.14
C VAL A 161 2.35 -12.76 -3.82
N TRP A 162 3.67 -12.57 -3.82
CA TRP A 162 4.40 -12.15 -2.63
C TRP A 162 3.86 -10.82 -2.09
N MET A 163 3.65 -9.83 -2.95
CA MET A 163 3.09 -8.53 -2.56
C MET A 163 1.69 -8.66 -1.94
N ALA A 164 0.82 -9.49 -2.52
CA ALA A 164 -0.52 -9.74 -1.98
C ALA A 164 -0.45 -10.39 -0.59
N VAL A 165 0.37 -11.43 -0.42
CA VAL A 165 0.54 -12.13 0.85
C VAL A 165 1.11 -11.20 1.93
N VAL A 166 2.14 -10.41 1.61
CA VAL A 166 2.72 -9.45 2.55
C VAL A 166 1.72 -8.38 2.93
N THR A 167 0.91 -7.88 1.98
CA THR A 167 -0.15 -6.90 2.26
C THR A 167 -1.21 -7.50 3.19
N MET A 168 -1.69 -8.72 2.92
CA MET A 168 -2.64 -9.42 3.80
C MET A 168 -2.06 -9.60 5.21
N GLY A 169 -0.82 -10.08 5.30
CA GLY A 169 -0.13 -10.28 6.55
C GLY A 169 0.04 -9.00 7.35
N TRP A 170 0.52 -7.94 6.70
CA TRP A 170 0.73 -6.63 7.32
C TRP A 170 -0.56 -6.05 7.90
N PHE A 171 -1.62 -5.97 7.10
CA PHE A 171 -2.87 -5.39 7.56
C PHE A 171 -3.61 -6.30 8.56
N THR A 172 -3.47 -7.63 8.46
CA THR A 172 -3.95 -8.54 9.49
C THR A 172 -3.23 -8.32 10.82
N LEU A 173 -1.91 -8.16 10.79
CA LEU A 173 -1.11 -7.86 11.97
C LEU A 173 -1.56 -6.53 12.60
N LEU A 174 -1.73 -5.48 11.80
CA LEU A 174 -2.26 -4.20 12.25
C LEU A 174 -3.67 -4.34 12.85
N SER A 175 -4.53 -5.17 12.25
CA SER A 175 -5.87 -5.45 12.77
C SER A 175 -5.83 -6.05 14.18
N LEU A 176 -4.88 -6.92 14.44
CA LEU A 176 -4.67 -7.50 15.77
C LEU A 176 -4.14 -6.45 16.76
N PHE A 177 -3.15 -5.67 16.37
CA PHE A 177 -2.56 -4.64 17.23
C PHE A 177 -3.56 -3.53 17.60
N PHE A 178 -4.26 -2.96 16.62
CA PHE A 178 -5.22 -1.87 16.87
C PHE A 178 -6.50 -2.31 17.56
N SER A 179 -6.71 -3.61 17.71
CA SER A 179 -7.78 -4.13 18.55
C SER A 179 -7.48 -4.01 20.05
N HIS A 180 -6.23 -3.68 20.44
CA HIS A 180 -5.81 -3.44 21.81
C HIS A 180 -5.75 -1.94 22.10
N ASP A 181 -6.50 -1.47 23.08
CA ASP A 181 -6.65 -0.03 23.39
C ASP A 181 -5.32 0.66 23.69
N ARG A 182 -4.40 0.00 24.41
CA ARG A 182 -3.07 0.55 24.73
C ARG A 182 -2.22 0.83 23.47
N VAL A 183 -2.21 -0.11 22.53
CA VAL A 183 -1.43 0.00 21.28
C VAL A 183 -2.03 1.09 20.40
N ARG A 184 -3.35 1.14 20.30
CA ARG A 184 -4.09 2.17 19.59
C ARG A 184 -3.76 3.56 20.15
N ALA A 185 -3.85 3.76 21.46
CA ALA A 185 -3.56 5.04 22.09
C ALA A 185 -2.09 5.48 21.86
N ALA A 186 -1.15 4.55 21.95
CA ALA A 186 0.26 4.82 21.65
C ALA A 186 0.47 5.24 20.19
N PHE A 187 -0.18 4.54 19.24
CA PHE A 187 -0.08 4.86 17.82
C PHE A 187 -0.72 6.22 17.49
N LEU A 188 -1.88 6.53 18.02
CA LEU A 188 -2.55 7.83 17.82
C LEU A 188 -1.65 8.99 18.28
N ARG A 189 -0.87 8.79 19.34
CA ARG A 189 0.03 9.81 19.89
C ARG A 189 1.33 9.94 19.10
N SER A 190 1.94 8.84 18.64
CA SER A 190 3.28 8.81 18.06
C SER A 190 3.38 8.39 16.61
N GLY A 191 2.28 7.93 15.99
CA GLY A 191 2.24 7.41 14.62
C GLY A 191 2.67 8.42 13.54
N HIS A 192 2.55 9.72 13.82
CA HIS A 192 3.05 10.76 12.92
C HIS A 192 4.56 10.69 12.67
N TRP A 193 5.35 10.21 13.63
CA TRP A 193 6.78 9.98 13.42
C TRP A 193 7.04 8.85 12.44
N PHE A 194 6.26 7.78 12.55
CA PHE A 194 6.31 6.68 11.59
C PHE A 194 5.96 7.17 10.17
N GLU A 195 4.92 8.00 10.04
CA GLU A 195 4.55 8.62 8.76
C GLU A 195 5.70 9.46 8.18
N ARG A 196 6.37 10.26 8.99
CA ARG A 196 7.50 11.10 8.56
C ARG A 196 8.67 10.27 8.04
N VAL A 197 9.04 9.20 8.75
CA VAL A 197 10.10 8.28 8.30
C VAL A 197 9.73 7.65 6.95
N MET A 198 8.48 7.17 6.80
CA MET A 198 8.01 6.66 5.52
C MET A 198 8.02 7.73 4.43
N GLY A 199 7.72 8.98 4.78
CA GLY A 199 7.79 10.13 3.86
C GLY A 199 9.19 10.34 3.30
N VAL A 200 10.24 10.28 4.12
CA VAL A 200 11.65 10.37 3.67
C VAL A 200 11.97 9.27 2.66
N ILE A 201 11.59 8.03 2.97
CA ILE A 201 11.86 6.88 2.10
C ILE A 201 11.11 7.02 0.76
N LEU A 202 9.85 7.45 0.79
CA LEU A 202 9.06 7.66 -0.44
C LEU A 202 9.66 8.78 -1.31
N LEU A 203 10.20 9.86 -0.71
CA LEU A 203 10.91 10.90 -1.44
C LEU A 203 12.19 10.35 -2.10
N GLY A 204 12.98 9.56 -1.38
CA GLY A 204 14.16 8.89 -1.93
C GLY A 204 13.83 7.98 -3.10
N LEU A 205 12.75 7.19 -3.00
CA LEU A 205 12.25 6.36 -4.09
C LEU A 205 11.79 7.22 -5.29
N GLY A 206 11.10 8.34 -5.05
CA GLY A 206 10.68 9.28 -6.09
C GLY A 206 11.85 9.88 -6.85
N VAL A 207 12.90 10.30 -6.15
CA VAL A 207 14.14 10.80 -6.77
C VAL A 207 14.80 9.69 -7.60
N ARG A 208 14.96 8.49 -7.05
CA ARG A 208 15.51 7.35 -7.81
C ARG A 208 14.71 7.05 -9.06
N LEU A 209 13.39 7.12 -8.98
CA LEU A 209 12.49 6.94 -10.11
C LEU A 209 12.70 8.02 -11.18
N ALA A 210 12.81 9.30 -10.79
CA ALA A 210 13.05 10.41 -11.70
C ALA A 210 14.37 10.27 -12.47
N LEU A 211 15.40 9.71 -11.83
CA LEU A 211 16.72 9.47 -12.41
C LEU A 211 16.81 8.18 -13.26
N ALA A 212 15.77 7.35 -13.29
CA ALA A 212 15.77 6.14 -14.11
C ALA A 212 15.74 6.48 -15.60
N THR A 213 16.57 5.77 -16.38
CA THR A 213 16.63 5.88 -17.86
C THR A 213 15.88 4.72 -18.51
N ALA A 214 15.27 4.98 -19.67
CA ALA A 214 14.70 3.92 -20.50
C ALA A 214 15.84 2.99 -20.96
N ARG A 215 15.72 1.71 -20.68
CA ARG A 215 16.66 0.66 -21.08
C ARG A 215 16.10 -0.17 -22.22
#